data_151567906dfa449ef93a8b3989c6d8d2
#
_entry.id   151567906dfa449ef93a8b3989c6d8d2
#
_cell.length_a   1.000
_cell.length_b   1.000
_cell.length_c   1.000
_cell.angle_alpha   90.00
_cell.angle_beta   90.00
_cell.angle_gamma   90.00
#
_symmetry.space_group_name_H-M   'P 1'
#
loop_
_entity.id
_entity.type
_entity.pdbx_description
1 polymer ?
#
loop_
_entity_poly.entity_id
_entity_poly.type
_entity_poly.pdbx_seq_one_letter_code
_entity_poly.pdbx_strand_id
1 'polypeptide(L)'
;MNGQATATAAKGLSIPRVFTRAGESPYDAVEWTRRTSRIINPDGTVPQDNPFLKQPGALPEIWSVGHRNIQSATFDEQGKLWTVEHGAKGGDELNLVEKGKNYGWAVVSYGEEYSGDQIQGAATTREGYEQPVYYWDPVIAPSGAQYYTGNAFPAWRGSLFIGGLVTQRLVRLVIKNNRVVGEEHLLTDRGQRIRDVRQGPDGALYVVTDQSNGELWKITPKR
;
A
#
# COMPACT_ATOMS: atom_id res chain seq x y z
N MET A 1 6.87 -3.36 -35.30
CA MET A 1 5.43 -3.11 -35.15
C MET A 1 5.18 -2.84 -33.68
N ASN A 2 4.98 -1.55 -33.35
CA ASN A 2 4.83 -1.11 -31.95
C ASN A 2 3.38 -1.28 -31.54
N GLY A 3 3.07 -2.29 -30.73
CA GLY A 3 1.77 -2.46 -30.12
C GLY A 3 1.65 -1.56 -28.87
N GLN A 4 1.06 -0.42 -28.99
CA GLN A 4 0.61 0.39 -27.86
C GLN A 4 -0.63 -0.28 -27.23
N ALA A 5 -0.51 -0.73 -25.98
CA ALA A 5 -1.65 -1.12 -25.17
C ALA A 5 -2.39 0.14 -24.70
N THR A 6 -3.55 0.41 -25.28
CA THR A 6 -4.47 1.44 -24.80
C THR A 6 -5.25 0.92 -23.62
N ALA A 7 -4.99 1.45 -22.42
CA ALA A 7 -5.83 1.23 -21.26
C ALA A 7 -7.11 2.08 -21.43
N THR A 8 -8.23 1.41 -21.70
CA THR A 8 -9.55 2.06 -21.73
C THR A 8 -10.02 2.23 -20.29
N ALA A 9 -10.13 3.46 -19.82
CA ALA A 9 -10.69 3.78 -18.51
C ALA A 9 -12.17 3.39 -18.47
N ALA A 10 -12.53 2.53 -17.52
CA ALA A 10 -13.93 2.24 -17.22
C ALA A 10 -14.60 3.51 -16.67
N LYS A 11 -15.63 3.99 -17.35
CA LYS A 11 -16.47 5.09 -16.88
C LYS A 11 -17.24 4.62 -15.64
N GLY A 12 -17.08 5.32 -14.51
CA GLY A 12 -18.02 5.23 -13.40
C GLY A 12 -17.44 5.01 -11.98
N LEU A 13 -16.14 4.79 -11.80
CA LEU A 13 -15.55 4.83 -10.46
C LEU A 13 -14.50 5.95 -10.39
N SER A 14 -14.84 7.03 -9.69
CA SER A 14 -13.83 8.02 -9.31
C SER A 14 -12.95 7.42 -8.21
N ILE A 15 -11.82 6.86 -8.59
CA ILE A 15 -10.81 6.43 -7.61
C ILE A 15 -9.97 7.66 -7.27
N PRO A 16 -10.01 8.15 -6.03
CA PRO A 16 -9.08 9.20 -5.60
C PRO A 16 -7.64 8.74 -5.86
N ARG A 17 -6.81 9.61 -6.42
CA ARG A 17 -5.40 9.30 -6.61
C ARG A 17 -4.66 9.51 -5.30
N VAL A 18 -4.01 8.47 -4.80
CA VAL A 18 -3.09 8.56 -3.68
C VAL A 18 -1.68 8.72 -4.24
N PHE A 19 -1.01 9.81 -3.90
CA PHE A 19 0.36 10.06 -4.32
C PHE A 19 1.30 9.97 -3.12
N THR A 20 2.43 9.32 -3.32
CA THR A 20 3.50 9.22 -2.33
C THR A 20 4.80 9.66 -2.97
N ARG A 21 5.65 10.27 -2.21
CA ARG A 21 7.01 10.63 -2.66
C ARG A 21 8.03 9.84 -1.85
N ALA A 22 8.81 9.03 -2.53
CA ALA A 22 9.88 8.25 -1.92
C ALA A 22 11.20 9.05 -1.92
N GLY A 23 12.04 8.84 -0.94
CA GLY A 23 13.47 9.09 -1.08
C GLY A 23 14.07 10.27 -0.35
N GLU A 24 13.67 10.57 0.91
CA GLU A 24 14.37 11.60 1.68
C GLU A 24 14.67 11.16 3.12
N SER A 25 15.77 11.73 3.68
CA SER A 25 16.32 11.37 4.98
C SER A 25 15.29 11.43 6.13
N PRO A 26 15.34 10.48 7.09
CA PRO A 26 14.47 10.49 8.26
C PRO A 26 14.65 11.69 9.19
N TYR A 27 15.74 12.42 9.04
CA TYR A 27 16.24 13.38 10.02
C TYR A 27 15.93 14.84 9.72
N ASP A 28 15.34 15.16 8.56
CA ASP A 28 14.94 16.53 8.27
C ASP A 28 13.63 16.84 8.98
N ALA A 29 13.77 17.48 10.11
CA ALA A 29 12.67 17.94 10.93
C ALA A 29 11.70 18.81 10.12
N VAL A 30 10.41 18.42 10.14
CA VAL A 30 9.28 19.31 9.83
C VAL A 30 9.26 19.91 8.43
N GLU A 31 9.27 19.06 7.40
CA GLU A 31 8.61 19.45 6.17
C GLU A 31 7.32 18.66 6.00
N TRP A 32 6.21 19.32 6.22
CA TRP A 32 4.85 18.78 6.04
C TRP A 32 4.57 18.21 4.64
N THR A 33 5.51 18.41 3.72
CA THR A 33 5.41 17.98 2.33
C THR A 33 5.95 16.59 2.06
N ARG A 34 6.67 16.01 3.01
CA ARG A 34 7.37 14.74 2.85
C ARG A 34 6.71 13.67 3.73
N ARG A 35 6.57 12.44 3.22
CA ARG A 35 6.02 11.29 3.97
C ARG A 35 4.54 11.43 4.31
N THR A 36 3.76 11.86 3.33
CA THR A 36 2.32 12.06 3.44
C THR A 36 1.58 11.21 2.43
N SER A 37 0.37 10.76 2.77
CA SER A 37 -0.61 10.41 1.74
C SER A 37 -1.37 11.67 1.32
N ARG A 38 -1.79 11.71 0.07
CA ARG A 38 -2.51 12.84 -0.50
C ARG A 38 -3.73 12.36 -1.25
N ILE A 39 -4.84 13.10 -1.12
CA ILE A 39 -6.07 12.83 -1.85
C ILE A 39 -6.43 14.05 -2.69
N ILE A 40 -6.68 13.80 -3.97
CA ILE A 40 -7.20 14.77 -4.93
C ILE A 40 -8.37 14.16 -5.69
N ASN A 41 -9.30 14.99 -6.12
CA ASN A 41 -10.39 14.59 -7.00
C ASN A 41 -9.86 14.21 -8.41
N PRO A 42 -10.63 13.45 -9.22
CA PRO A 42 -10.23 13.08 -10.58
C PRO A 42 -9.98 14.27 -11.52
N ASP A 43 -10.59 15.41 -11.25
CA ASP A 43 -10.41 16.67 -11.99
C ASP A 43 -9.18 17.46 -11.54
N GLY A 44 -8.43 16.97 -10.53
CA GLY A 44 -7.24 17.59 -9.97
C GLY A 44 -7.51 18.57 -8.82
N THR A 45 -8.77 18.83 -8.49
CA THR A 45 -9.12 19.69 -7.35
C THR A 45 -8.89 18.98 -6.01
N VAL A 46 -8.70 19.76 -4.96
CA VAL A 46 -8.56 19.24 -3.60
C VAL A 46 -9.93 19.03 -2.98
N PRO A 47 -10.22 17.84 -2.39
CA PRO A 47 -11.46 17.61 -1.65
C PRO A 47 -11.64 18.62 -0.55
N GLN A 48 -12.85 19.17 -0.41
CA GLN A 48 -13.16 20.21 0.57
C GLN A 48 -13.11 19.73 2.04
N ASP A 49 -13.07 18.43 2.22
CA ASP A 49 -12.99 17.80 3.54
C ASP A 49 -11.57 17.33 3.90
N ASN A 50 -10.53 17.65 3.09
CA ASN A 50 -9.16 17.33 3.45
C ASN A 50 -8.78 18.01 4.78
N PRO A 51 -8.07 17.28 5.68
CA PRO A 51 -7.89 17.71 7.06
C PRO A 51 -6.97 18.92 7.22
N PHE A 52 -6.08 19.16 6.27
CA PHE A 52 -5.04 20.19 6.35
C PHE A 52 -5.30 21.41 5.47
N LEU A 53 -6.52 21.54 4.90
CA LEU A 53 -6.89 22.67 4.02
C LEU A 53 -6.59 24.06 4.58
N LYS A 54 -6.77 24.21 5.89
CA LYS A 54 -6.63 25.51 6.59
C LYS A 54 -5.38 25.59 7.45
N GLN A 55 -4.50 24.59 7.37
CA GLN A 55 -3.31 24.56 8.19
C GLN A 55 -2.18 25.35 7.52
N PRO A 56 -1.67 26.44 8.15
CA PRO A 56 -0.55 27.21 7.59
C PRO A 56 0.67 26.31 7.36
N GLY A 57 1.27 26.41 6.17
CA GLY A 57 2.46 25.64 5.78
C GLY A 57 2.21 24.21 5.32
N ALA A 58 1.01 23.69 5.46
CA ALA A 58 0.64 22.37 4.94
C ALA A 58 0.11 22.48 3.51
N LEU A 59 0.39 21.46 2.69
CA LEU A 59 -0.25 21.34 1.37
C LEU A 59 -1.71 20.87 1.56
N PRO A 60 -2.66 21.49 0.87
CA PRO A 60 -4.09 21.23 1.08
C PRO A 60 -4.54 19.82 0.68
N GLU A 61 -3.81 19.15 -0.21
CA GLU A 61 -4.09 17.79 -0.65
C GLU A 61 -3.67 16.71 0.36
N ILE A 62 -2.95 17.07 1.44
CA ILE A 62 -2.51 16.09 2.45
C ILE A 62 -3.73 15.47 3.14
N TRP A 63 -3.70 14.13 3.22
CA TRP A 63 -4.72 13.33 3.92
C TRP A 63 -4.24 12.78 5.26
N SER A 64 -3.01 12.23 5.28
CA SER A 64 -2.35 11.72 6.48
C SER A 64 -0.85 11.95 6.41
N VAL A 65 -0.18 11.84 7.55
CA VAL A 65 1.26 12.12 7.69
C VAL A 65 1.99 10.95 8.36
N GLY A 66 3.31 11.00 8.40
CA GLY A 66 4.13 10.03 9.15
C GLY A 66 4.31 8.69 8.45
N HIS A 67 4.17 8.63 7.14
CA HIS A 67 4.48 7.46 6.34
C HIS A 67 5.96 7.40 5.97
N ARG A 68 6.51 6.20 5.84
CA ARG A 68 7.89 6.04 5.39
C ARG A 68 8.00 5.97 3.87
N ASN A 69 7.38 4.98 3.25
CA ASN A 69 7.49 4.74 1.81
C ASN A 69 6.33 3.89 1.30
N ILE A 70 5.17 4.50 1.11
CA ILE A 70 4.00 3.82 0.58
C ILE A 70 4.26 3.33 -0.86
N GLN A 71 4.01 2.06 -1.09
CA GLN A 71 4.17 1.41 -2.40
C GLN A 71 2.86 1.24 -3.14
N SER A 72 1.78 1.02 -2.44
CA SER A 72 0.46 0.86 -3.04
C SER A 72 -0.65 1.31 -2.11
N ALA A 73 -1.79 1.62 -2.73
CA ALA A 73 -3.02 1.98 -2.05
C ALA A 73 -4.22 1.33 -2.75
N THR A 74 -5.20 0.93 -1.96
CA THR A 74 -6.46 0.37 -2.46
C THR A 74 -7.60 0.73 -1.51
N PHE A 75 -8.83 0.75 -2.03
CA PHE A 75 -10.03 0.93 -1.21
C PHE A 75 -10.73 -0.40 -0.99
N ASP A 76 -11.27 -0.59 0.21
CA ASP A 76 -12.19 -1.69 0.49
C ASP A 76 -13.62 -1.36 0.00
N GLU A 77 -14.55 -2.30 0.19
CA GLU A 77 -15.96 -2.14 -0.21
C GLU A 77 -16.70 -1.06 0.59
N GLN A 78 -16.16 -0.63 1.73
CA GLN A 78 -16.69 0.45 2.56
C GLN A 78 -16.04 1.80 2.23
N GLY A 79 -15.14 1.85 1.23
CA GLY A 79 -14.41 3.06 0.85
C GLY A 79 -13.29 3.44 1.80
N LYS A 80 -12.82 2.54 2.65
CA LYS A 80 -11.67 2.77 3.53
C LYS A 80 -10.38 2.59 2.75
N LEU A 81 -9.44 3.48 2.99
CA LEU A 81 -8.13 3.50 2.34
C LEU A 81 -7.14 2.57 3.07
N TRP A 82 -6.62 1.61 2.33
CA TRP A 82 -5.55 0.72 2.77
C TRP A 82 -4.27 1.03 2.01
N THR A 83 -3.14 1.11 2.71
CA THR A 83 -1.83 1.30 2.11
C THR A 83 -0.85 0.26 2.58
N VAL A 84 0.09 -0.11 1.71
CA VAL A 84 1.25 -0.92 2.07
C VAL A 84 2.51 -0.11 1.87
N GLU A 85 3.43 -0.20 2.81
CA GLU A 85 4.65 0.58 2.76
C GLU A 85 5.89 -0.21 3.23
N HIS A 86 7.06 0.21 2.70
CA HIS A 86 8.33 -0.35 3.12
C HIS A 86 8.74 0.19 4.49
N GLY A 87 9.09 -0.72 5.39
CA GLY A 87 9.90 -0.42 6.56
C GLY A 87 11.35 -0.06 6.17
N ALA A 88 12.21 0.05 7.16
CA ALA A 88 13.65 0.16 6.94
C ALA A 88 14.23 -1.26 6.68
N LYS A 89 15.00 -1.82 7.58
CA LYS A 89 15.37 -3.23 7.58
C LYS A 89 14.43 -3.94 8.55
N GLY A 90 13.38 -4.61 8.06
CA GLY A 90 12.22 -5.05 8.84
C GLY A 90 11.09 -4.02 8.87
N GLY A 91 9.93 -4.41 9.37
CA GLY A 91 8.80 -3.53 9.64
C GLY A 91 8.10 -2.97 8.41
N ASP A 92 7.98 -3.74 7.32
CA ASP A 92 7.02 -3.41 6.26
C ASP A 92 5.61 -3.39 6.84
N GLU A 93 4.74 -2.47 6.39
CA GLU A 93 3.47 -2.21 7.06
C GLU A 93 2.26 -2.26 6.13
N LEU A 94 1.16 -2.75 6.69
CA LEU A 94 -0.19 -2.52 6.18
C LEU A 94 -0.90 -1.53 7.09
N ASN A 95 -1.29 -0.41 6.53
CA ASN A 95 -1.99 0.64 7.25
C ASN A 95 -3.44 0.81 6.76
N LEU A 96 -4.39 0.97 7.69
CA LEU A 96 -5.71 1.51 7.42
C LEU A 96 -5.62 3.03 7.59
N VAL A 97 -5.64 3.75 6.46
CA VAL A 97 -5.33 5.17 6.46
C VAL A 97 -6.56 6.02 6.75
N GLU A 98 -6.53 6.71 7.87
CA GLU A 98 -7.58 7.61 8.32
C GLU A 98 -7.17 9.07 8.15
N LYS A 99 -8.18 9.90 7.98
CA LYS A 99 -8.09 11.34 7.79
C LYS A 99 -7.39 12.05 8.94
N GLY A 100 -6.34 12.81 8.63
CA GLY A 100 -5.63 13.66 9.61
C GLY A 100 -4.71 12.90 10.57
N LYS A 101 -4.58 11.59 10.42
CA LYS A 101 -3.79 10.76 11.32
C LYS A 101 -2.29 10.78 10.98
N ASN A 102 -1.48 10.45 12.00
CA ASN A 102 -0.03 10.39 11.91
C ASN A 102 0.45 8.95 12.16
N TYR A 103 1.10 8.34 11.17
CA TYR A 103 1.58 6.95 11.16
C TYR A 103 3.01 6.79 11.71
N GLY A 104 3.58 7.87 12.24
CA GLY A 104 4.67 7.83 13.21
C GLY A 104 6.09 7.75 12.66
N TRP A 105 6.32 7.54 11.38
CA TRP A 105 7.69 7.48 10.87
C TRP A 105 8.42 8.82 11.11
N ALA A 106 9.65 8.86 11.65
CA ALA A 106 10.53 7.76 12.10
C ALA A 106 10.51 7.52 13.62
N VAL A 107 9.48 8.04 14.31
CA VAL A 107 9.32 7.99 15.77
C VAL A 107 8.73 6.66 16.21
N VAL A 108 7.90 6.05 15.35
CA VAL A 108 7.35 4.70 15.50
C VAL A 108 7.86 3.85 14.34
N SER A 109 8.44 2.70 14.63
CA SER A 109 8.91 1.74 13.62
C SER A 109 9.05 0.35 14.22
N TYR A 110 8.78 -0.67 13.40
CA TYR A 110 9.02 -2.09 13.70
C TYR A 110 10.30 -2.63 13.05
N GLY A 111 11.00 -1.78 12.28
CA GLY A 111 12.28 -2.12 11.64
C GLY A 111 13.47 -1.50 12.35
N GLU A 112 14.64 -1.82 11.84
CA GLU A 112 15.93 -1.27 12.27
C GLU A 112 16.65 -0.53 11.12
N GLU A 113 17.74 0.17 11.42
CA GLU A 113 18.60 0.76 10.40
C GLU A 113 19.28 -0.33 9.55
N TYR A 114 19.70 0.01 8.35
CA TYR A 114 20.43 -0.94 7.49
C TYR A 114 21.78 -1.37 8.07
N SER A 115 22.35 -0.59 8.99
CA SER A 115 23.51 -0.96 9.80
C SER A 115 23.21 -2.07 10.82
N GLY A 116 21.94 -2.29 11.17
CA GLY A 116 21.49 -3.18 12.23
C GLY A 116 21.26 -2.46 13.57
N ASP A 117 21.47 -1.16 13.62
CA ASP A 117 21.20 -0.36 14.81
C ASP A 117 19.70 -0.07 14.93
N GLN A 118 19.24 0.21 16.14
CA GLN A 118 17.90 0.73 16.37
C GLN A 118 17.75 2.09 15.70
N ILE A 119 16.61 2.33 15.01
CA ILE A 119 16.28 3.67 14.49
C ILE A 119 16.25 4.62 15.69
N GLN A 120 17.08 5.66 15.65
CA GLN A 120 17.31 6.54 16.79
C GLN A 120 16.01 7.17 17.30
N GLY A 121 15.68 6.90 18.56
CA GLY A 121 14.47 7.42 19.20
C GLY A 121 13.18 6.73 18.79
N ALA A 122 13.22 5.72 17.92
CA ALA A 122 12.05 4.96 17.55
C ALA A 122 11.60 4.03 18.67
N ALA A 123 10.29 3.88 18.77
CA ALA A 123 9.64 2.87 19.59
C ALA A 123 8.64 2.10 18.70
N THR A 124 8.20 0.92 19.12
CA THR A 124 7.15 0.20 18.40
C THR A 124 5.79 0.84 18.57
N THR A 125 5.58 1.57 19.66
CA THR A 125 4.33 2.29 19.95
C THR A 125 4.61 3.62 20.63
N ARG A 126 3.82 4.64 20.33
CA ARG A 126 3.86 5.92 21.03
C ARG A 126 2.48 6.60 20.98
N GLU A 127 2.07 7.23 22.06
CA GLU A 127 0.82 7.98 22.14
C GLU A 127 0.76 9.09 21.07
N GLY A 128 -0.39 9.24 20.42
CA GLY A 128 -0.62 10.21 19.35
C GLY A 128 -0.22 9.72 17.95
N TYR A 129 0.26 8.49 17.82
CA TYR A 129 0.61 7.87 16.54
C TYR A 129 -0.22 6.62 16.29
N GLU A 130 -0.65 6.44 15.04
CA GLU A 130 -1.39 5.27 14.62
C GLU A 130 -0.47 4.08 14.46
N GLN A 131 -1.00 2.90 14.76
CA GLN A 131 -0.30 1.64 14.60
C GLN A 131 -0.68 0.98 13.28
N PRO A 132 0.24 0.27 12.61
CA PRO A 132 -0.11 -0.55 11.47
C PRO A 132 -1.12 -1.63 11.87
N VAL A 133 -2.04 -1.95 10.97
CA VAL A 133 -2.99 -3.07 11.13
C VAL A 133 -2.23 -4.40 11.11
N TYR A 134 -1.14 -4.44 10.36
CA TYR A 134 -0.25 -5.59 10.24
C TYR A 134 1.16 -5.12 9.86
N TYR A 135 2.18 -5.85 10.27
CA TYR A 135 3.56 -5.59 9.85
C TYR A 135 4.29 -6.91 9.57
N TRP A 136 5.35 -6.81 8.78
CA TRP A 136 6.22 -7.95 8.45
C TRP A 136 7.65 -7.70 8.93
N ASP A 137 8.14 -8.65 9.71
CA ASP A 137 9.55 -8.74 10.09
C ASP A 137 9.94 -10.23 10.11
N PRO A 138 10.79 -10.67 9.16
CA PRO A 138 11.49 -9.91 8.12
C PRO A 138 10.57 -9.33 7.03
N VAL A 139 11.09 -8.38 6.27
CA VAL A 139 10.39 -7.69 5.17
C VAL A 139 9.89 -8.65 4.10
N ILE A 140 8.75 -8.33 3.49
CA ILE A 140 8.28 -8.93 2.23
C ILE A 140 8.68 -8.09 1.02
N ALA A 141 9.11 -6.84 1.24
CA ALA A 141 9.26 -5.78 0.25
C ALA A 141 7.96 -5.63 -0.58
N PRO A 142 6.89 -5.07 0.01
CA PRO A 142 5.60 -4.95 -0.64
C PRO A 142 5.68 -4.09 -1.89
N SER A 143 4.84 -4.41 -2.85
CA SER A 143 4.70 -3.68 -4.11
C SER A 143 3.24 -3.31 -4.36
N GLY A 144 2.65 -3.68 -5.51
CA GLY A 144 1.24 -3.45 -5.76
C GLY A 144 0.32 -4.18 -4.79
N ALA A 145 -0.82 -3.57 -4.48
CA ALA A 145 -1.85 -4.17 -3.62
C ALA A 145 -3.25 -3.99 -4.21
N GLN A 146 -4.11 -4.99 -3.97
CA GLN A 146 -5.49 -5.03 -4.44
C GLN A 146 -6.41 -5.61 -3.37
N TYR A 147 -7.41 -4.84 -2.95
CA TYR A 147 -8.54 -5.38 -2.20
C TYR A 147 -9.48 -6.11 -3.16
N TYR A 148 -9.76 -7.38 -2.89
CA TYR A 148 -10.49 -8.23 -3.82
C TYR A 148 -11.99 -8.20 -3.53
N THR A 149 -12.76 -7.80 -4.55
CA THR A 149 -14.23 -7.71 -4.53
C THR A 149 -14.89 -8.62 -5.58
N GLY A 150 -14.08 -9.34 -6.36
CA GLY A 150 -14.54 -10.18 -7.47
C GLY A 150 -15.30 -11.42 -7.04
N ASN A 151 -15.96 -12.05 -8.03
CA ASN A 151 -16.75 -13.26 -7.83
C ASN A 151 -16.07 -14.53 -8.37
N ALA A 152 -14.94 -14.41 -9.10
CA ALA A 152 -14.23 -15.60 -9.60
C ALA A 152 -13.70 -16.47 -8.46
N PHE A 153 -13.33 -15.88 -7.34
CA PHE A 153 -12.89 -16.57 -6.14
C PHE A 153 -13.75 -16.14 -4.94
N PRO A 154 -14.95 -16.72 -4.74
CA PRO A 154 -15.86 -16.27 -3.68
C PRO A 154 -15.23 -16.30 -2.28
N ALA A 155 -14.37 -17.30 -1.99
CA ALA A 155 -13.66 -17.41 -0.71
C ALA A 155 -12.55 -16.36 -0.50
N TRP A 156 -12.19 -15.61 -1.52
CA TRP A 156 -11.17 -14.56 -1.46
C TRP A 156 -11.76 -13.16 -1.32
N ARG A 157 -13.06 -13.03 -1.51
CA ARG A 157 -13.74 -11.73 -1.37
C ARG A 157 -13.49 -11.14 0.02
N GLY A 158 -13.14 -9.85 0.06
CA GLY A 158 -12.76 -9.16 1.29
C GLY A 158 -11.33 -9.43 1.75
N SER A 159 -10.50 -10.09 0.93
CA SER A 159 -9.07 -10.25 1.19
C SER A 159 -8.26 -9.16 0.48
N LEU A 160 -7.11 -8.83 1.04
CA LEU A 160 -6.12 -7.94 0.43
C LEU A 160 -4.99 -8.80 -0.16
N PHE A 161 -4.66 -8.55 -1.42
CA PHE A 161 -3.55 -9.19 -2.12
C PHE A 161 -2.40 -8.20 -2.27
N ILE A 162 -1.16 -8.64 -2.00
CA ILE A 162 0.04 -7.80 -1.99
C ILE A 162 1.16 -8.53 -2.70
N GLY A 163 1.80 -7.89 -3.67
CA GLY A 163 3.00 -8.43 -4.31
C GLY A 163 4.21 -8.32 -3.37
N GLY A 164 4.95 -9.41 -3.19
CA GLY A 164 6.22 -9.43 -2.48
C GLY A 164 7.40 -9.49 -3.44
N LEU A 165 8.30 -8.50 -3.35
CA LEU A 165 9.50 -8.46 -4.19
C LEU A 165 10.60 -9.37 -3.65
N VAL A 166 10.91 -9.25 -2.35
CA VAL A 166 11.95 -10.08 -1.70
C VAL A 166 11.46 -11.50 -1.52
N THR A 167 10.23 -11.66 -1.09
CA THR A 167 9.66 -12.99 -0.81
C THR A 167 9.23 -13.76 -2.06
N GLN A 168 9.21 -13.12 -3.24
CA GLN A 168 8.89 -13.73 -4.53
C GLN A 168 7.56 -14.50 -4.52
N ARG A 169 6.54 -13.88 -3.95
CA ARG A 169 5.21 -14.49 -3.79
C ARG A 169 4.11 -13.44 -3.81
N LEU A 170 2.90 -13.88 -4.02
CA LEU A 170 1.71 -13.09 -3.78
C LEU A 170 1.20 -13.39 -2.38
N VAL A 171 1.14 -12.38 -1.51
CA VAL A 171 0.61 -12.49 -0.16
C VAL A 171 -0.89 -12.19 -0.21
N ARG A 172 -1.70 -13.06 0.39
CA ARG A 172 -3.12 -12.82 0.65
C ARG A 172 -3.35 -12.64 2.13
N LEU A 173 -3.90 -11.48 2.51
CA LEU A 173 -4.34 -11.20 3.87
C LEU A 173 -5.86 -11.34 3.95
N VAL A 174 -6.34 -12.14 4.90
CA VAL A 174 -7.75 -12.26 5.23
C VAL A 174 -8.12 -11.16 6.20
N ILE A 175 -8.98 -10.23 5.76
CA ILE A 175 -9.39 -9.07 6.57
C ILE A 175 -10.77 -9.33 7.17
N LYS A 176 -10.91 -9.15 8.49
CA LYS A 176 -12.19 -9.15 9.20
C LYS A 176 -12.22 -8.02 10.23
N ASN A 177 -13.24 -7.19 10.19
CA ASN A 177 -13.40 -6.06 11.12
C ASN A 177 -12.13 -5.18 11.20
N ASN A 178 -11.55 -4.84 10.05
CA ASN A 178 -10.33 -4.05 9.90
C ASN A 178 -9.07 -4.70 10.55
N ARG A 179 -9.07 -5.99 10.76
CA ARG A 179 -7.92 -6.74 11.29
C ARG A 179 -7.53 -7.87 10.34
N VAL A 180 -6.25 -8.13 10.28
CA VAL A 180 -5.71 -9.32 9.62
C VAL A 180 -5.95 -10.52 10.53
N VAL A 181 -6.69 -11.51 10.02
CA VAL A 181 -7.00 -12.75 10.74
C VAL A 181 -6.34 -13.98 10.13
N GLY A 182 -5.64 -13.82 9.02
CA GLY A 182 -4.87 -14.87 8.39
C GLY A 182 -4.01 -14.32 7.25
N GLU A 183 -2.90 -14.99 7.00
CA GLU A 183 -1.98 -14.74 5.89
C GLU A 183 -1.78 -16.03 5.11
N GLU A 184 -1.84 -15.94 3.79
CA GLU A 184 -1.52 -17.02 2.86
C GLU A 184 -0.49 -16.56 1.84
N HIS A 185 0.39 -17.47 1.46
CA HIS A 185 1.41 -17.25 0.45
C HIS A 185 1.06 -18.04 -0.82
N LEU A 186 0.83 -17.32 -1.91
CA LEU A 186 0.46 -17.87 -3.20
C LEU A 186 1.62 -17.73 -4.20
N LEU A 187 1.62 -18.57 -5.23
CA LEU A 187 2.62 -18.55 -6.30
C LEU A 187 4.06 -18.80 -5.82
N THR A 188 4.23 -19.48 -4.70
CA THR A 188 5.54 -19.75 -4.07
C THR A 188 6.41 -20.68 -4.93
N ASP A 189 5.77 -21.49 -5.78
CA ASP A 189 6.40 -22.39 -6.74
C ASP A 189 7.01 -21.65 -7.95
N ARG A 190 6.68 -20.37 -8.14
CA ARG A 190 7.11 -19.60 -9.31
C ARG A 190 8.47 -18.93 -9.14
N GLY A 191 8.89 -18.62 -7.91
CA GLY A 191 10.17 -17.97 -7.62
C GLY A 191 10.35 -16.62 -8.32
N GLN A 192 9.26 -15.87 -8.50
CA GLN A 192 9.23 -14.60 -9.23
C GLN A 192 8.89 -13.46 -8.31
N ARG A 193 9.64 -12.38 -8.42
CA ARG A 193 9.33 -11.10 -7.76
C ARG A 193 7.99 -10.59 -8.33
N ILE A 194 7.05 -10.26 -7.46
CA ILE A 194 5.74 -9.74 -7.88
C ILE A 194 5.76 -8.22 -7.79
N ARG A 195 5.54 -7.54 -8.91
CA ARG A 195 5.55 -6.06 -8.99
C ARG A 195 4.17 -5.45 -8.75
N ASP A 196 3.12 -6.06 -9.26
CA ASP A 196 1.77 -5.54 -9.10
C ASP A 196 0.74 -6.66 -9.15
N VAL A 197 -0.42 -6.40 -8.55
CA VAL A 197 -1.60 -7.26 -8.60
C VAL A 197 -2.83 -6.40 -8.80
N ARG A 198 -3.70 -6.80 -9.74
CA ARG A 198 -4.96 -6.11 -10.03
C ARG A 198 -6.09 -7.10 -10.26
N GLN A 199 -7.29 -6.74 -9.83
CA GLN A 199 -8.50 -7.44 -10.19
C GLN A 199 -8.97 -6.98 -11.58
N GLY A 200 -9.18 -7.94 -12.48
CA GLY A 200 -9.77 -7.66 -13.78
C GLY A 200 -11.30 -7.58 -13.75
N PRO A 201 -11.91 -7.10 -14.83
CA PRO A 201 -13.36 -6.99 -14.94
C PRO A 201 -14.07 -8.36 -14.94
N ASP A 202 -13.36 -9.42 -15.23
CA ASP A 202 -13.80 -10.82 -15.18
C ASP A 202 -13.69 -11.44 -13.77
N GLY A 203 -13.26 -10.66 -12.79
CA GLY A 203 -13.04 -11.10 -11.41
C GLY A 203 -11.78 -11.93 -11.19
N ALA A 204 -10.99 -12.23 -12.24
CA ALA A 204 -9.69 -12.85 -12.10
C ALA A 204 -8.67 -11.87 -11.50
N LEU A 205 -7.60 -12.40 -10.89
CA LEU A 205 -6.45 -11.58 -10.52
C LEU A 205 -5.41 -11.61 -11.63
N TYR A 206 -4.85 -10.45 -11.90
CA TYR A 206 -3.75 -10.26 -12.85
C TYR A 206 -2.52 -9.81 -12.08
N VAL A 207 -1.41 -10.49 -12.29
CA VAL A 207 -0.15 -10.27 -11.58
C VAL A 207 0.96 -9.97 -12.59
N VAL A 208 1.74 -8.93 -12.30
CA VAL A 208 2.92 -8.56 -13.10
C VAL A 208 4.17 -8.92 -12.32
N THR A 209 5.10 -9.62 -12.97
CA THR A 209 6.40 -9.97 -12.38
C THR A 209 7.42 -8.84 -12.56
N ASP A 210 8.46 -8.84 -11.71
CA ASP A 210 9.53 -7.82 -11.69
C ASP A 210 10.86 -8.42 -12.13
N GLN A 211 10.98 -8.74 -13.42
CA GLN A 211 12.19 -9.28 -14.04
C GLN A 211 12.44 -8.67 -15.41
N SER A 212 13.64 -8.82 -15.96
CA SER A 212 14.03 -8.29 -17.29
C SER A 212 13.16 -8.84 -18.43
N ASN A 213 12.67 -10.06 -18.29
CA ASN A 213 11.69 -10.72 -19.16
C ASN A 213 10.35 -10.88 -18.41
N GLY A 214 9.86 -9.81 -17.79
CA GLY A 214 8.66 -9.83 -16.99
C GLY A 214 7.45 -10.42 -17.70
N GLU A 215 6.56 -11.02 -16.90
CA GLU A 215 5.38 -11.73 -17.36
C GLU A 215 4.11 -11.11 -16.76
N LEU A 216 3.00 -11.26 -17.47
CA LEU A 216 1.66 -11.00 -16.97
C LEU A 216 0.94 -12.34 -16.77
N TRP A 217 0.61 -12.65 -15.53
CA TRP A 217 -0.13 -13.85 -15.17
C TRP A 217 -1.58 -13.56 -14.87
N LYS A 218 -2.47 -14.38 -15.41
CA LYS A 218 -3.89 -14.40 -15.05
C LYS A 218 -4.15 -15.57 -14.12
N ILE A 219 -4.67 -15.27 -12.92
CA ILE A 219 -5.03 -16.29 -11.92
C ILE A 219 -6.53 -16.53 -12.01
N THR A 220 -6.90 -17.77 -12.29
CA THR A 220 -8.30 -18.23 -12.39
C THR A 220 -8.53 -19.43 -11.48
N PRO A 221 -9.78 -19.71 -11.05
CA PRO A 221 -10.10 -20.93 -10.33
C PRO A 221 -9.67 -22.18 -11.11
N LYS A 222 -9.14 -23.16 -10.39
CA LYS A 222 -8.91 -24.49 -11.00
C LYS A 222 -10.27 -25.13 -11.27
N ARG A 223 -10.46 -25.55 -12.52
CA ARG A 223 -11.63 -26.31 -12.93
C ARG A 223 -11.55 -27.75 -12.43
#